data_98cb03ac4a6157060457de7799f2bb59
#
_entry.id   98cb03ac4a6157060457de7799f2bb59
#
_cell.length_a   1.000
_cell.length_b   1.000
_cell.length_c   1.000
_cell.angle_alpha   90.00
_cell.angle_beta   90.00
_cell.angle_gamma   90.00
#
_symmetry.space_group_name_H-M   'P 1'
#
loop_
_entity.id
_entity.type
_entity.pdbx_description
1 polymer ?
#
loop_
_entity_poly.entity_id
_entity_poly.type
_entity_poly.pdbx_seq_one_letter_code
_entity_poly.pdbx_strand_id
1 'polypeptide(L)'
;MKLITLSDVSVRYDGYDALQGVDLEIHADDFIGIIGPNGGGKTTLVKAILGTVPYTGRIDYAPELFHRGERLIGYMPQISAFDRSFPISVLEVVLSGLQGQRGFRHRYTREDRARAAQLLDEMGIASLANCPIGEISGGQMQRALLCRAIISDPKLLILDEPTNFVDNRFEHELYHTLHALSQRMAIVMISHDVGTISRVVKEIVCVNRTVHRHHSNVITAEQLENYNCPIQLLSHGPIPHTVLAHHPGDGCCDHE
;
A
#
# COMPACT_ATOMS: atom_id res chain seq x y z
N MET A 1 -1.80 15.35 13.71
CA MET A 1 -1.65 16.35 12.62
C MET A 1 -2.16 15.74 11.31
N LYS A 2 -3.03 16.45 10.56
CA LYS A 2 -3.54 15.97 9.27
C LYS A 2 -2.45 16.09 8.21
N LEU A 3 -2.19 15.01 7.48
CA LEU A 3 -1.26 14.99 6.35
C LEU A 3 -1.99 15.17 5.03
N ILE A 4 -3.14 14.51 4.86
CA ILE A 4 -3.95 14.57 3.62
C ILE A 4 -5.42 14.66 4.01
N THR A 5 -6.17 15.50 3.28
CA THR A 5 -7.64 15.57 3.37
C THR A 5 -8.22 15.44 1.97
N LEU A 6 -9.05 14.44 1.77
CA LEU A 6 -9.88 14.27 0.59
C LEU A 6 -11.27 14.83 0.88
N SER A 7 -11.83 15.62 -0.03
CA SER A 7 -13.18 16.20 0.08
C SER A 7 -13.93 16.01 -1.23
N ASP A 8 -15.02 15.23 -1.18
CA ASP A 8 -15.89 14.90 -2.31
C ASP A 8 -15.11 14.39 -3.55
N VAL A 9 -14.09 13.54 -3.31
CA VAL A 9 -13.22 13.07 -4.38
C VAL A 9 -13.90 11.96 -5.17
N SER A 10 -14.00 12.14 -6.49
CA SER A 10 -14.53 11.14 -7.40
C SER A 10 -13.57 10.89 -8.57
N VAL A 11 -13.48 9.62 -9.00
CA VAL A 11 -12.63 9.18 -10.12
C VAL A 11 -13.46 8.36 -11.09
N ARG A 12 -13.40 8.72 -12.38
CA ARG A 12 -14.13 8.05 -13.44
C ARG A 12 -13.21 7.60 -14.57
N TYR A 13 -13.39 6.37 -15.03
CA TYR A 13 -12.73 5.79 -16.21
C TYR A 13 -13.77 5.39 -17.25
N ASP A 14 -13.67 5.90 -18.48
CA ASP A 14 -14.48 5.48 -19.63
C ASP A 14 -15.96 5.19 -19.31
N GLY A 15 -16.61 6.08 -18.53
CA GLY A 15 -18.00 5.94 -18.12
C GLY A 15 -18.24 5.10 -16.86
N TYR A 16 -17.23 4.52 -16.26
CA TYR A 16 -17.31 3.77 -15.00
C TYR A 16 -16.80 4.60 -13.81
N ASP A 17 -17.64 4.75 -12.79
CA ASP A 17 -17.27 5.45 -11.56
C ASP A 17 -16.49 4.50 -10.66
N ALA A 18 -15.18 4.70 -10.59
CA ALA A 18 -14.29 3.92 -9.75
C ALA A 18 -14.30 4.39 -8.29
N LEU A 19 -14.50 5.69 -8.06
CA LEU A 19 -14.70 6.32 -6.75
C LEU A 19 -15.79 7.39 -6.86
N GLN A 20 -16.60 7.53 -5.81
CA GLN A 20 -17.73 8.47 -5.75
C GLN A 20 -17.75 9.18 -4.39
N GLY A 21 -17.61 10.51 -4.40
CA GLY A 21 -17.81 11.36 -3.23
C GLY A 21 -16.99 10.94 -2.02
N VAL A 22 -15.70 10.70 -2.21
CA VAL A 22 -14.82 10.20 -1.14
C VAL A 22 -14.38 11.32 -0.23
N ASP A 23 -14.72 11.20 1.05
CA ASP A 23 -14.17 11.98 2.15
C ASP A 23 -13.26 11.11 3.01
N LEU A 24 -11.99 11.49 3.16
CA LEU A 24 -11.01 10.76 3.95
C LEU A 24 -9.93 11.69 4.48
N GLU A 25 -9.55 11.50 5.74
CA GLU A 25 -8.41 12.18 6.35
C GLU A 25 -7.32 11.16 6.68
N ILE A 26 -6.06 11.52 6.43
CA ILE A 26 -4.89 10.74 6.83
C ILE A 26 -4.06 11.59 7.77
N HIS A 27 -3.77 11.07 8.98
CA HIS A 27 -3.01 11.76 10.02
C HIS A 27 -1.58 11.21 10.12
N ALA A 28 -0.69 11.98 10.75
CA ALA A 28 0.75 11.66 10.84
C ALA A 28 1.06 10.40 11.67
N ASP A 29 0.15 9.99 12.54
CA ASP A 29 0.23 8.83 13.44
C ASP A 29 -0.64 7.66 13.00
N ASP A 30 -1.22 7.75 11.80
CA ASP A 30 -2.08 6.72 11.25
C ASP A 30 -1.28 5.47 10.83
N PHE A 31 -1.84 4.31 11.14
CA PHE A 31 -1.53 3.04 10.51
C PHE A 31 -2.85 2.44 10.05
N ILE A 32 -3.21 2.72 8.79
CA ILE A 32 -4.52 2.41 8.21
C ILE A 32 -4.40 1.20 7.31
N GLY A 33 -5.33 0.25 7.45
CA GLY A 33 -5.57 -0.83 6.51
C GLY A 33 -6.71 -0.48 5.55
N ILE A 34 -6.45 -0.50 4.25
CA ILE A 34 -7.48 -0.36 3.22
C ILE A 34 -7.91 -1.75 2.76
N ILE A 35 -9.18 -2.06 2.91
CA ILE A 35 -9.79 -3.32 2.46
C ILE A 35 -10.96 -3.06 1.51
N GLY A 36 -11.41 -4.10 0.82
CA GLY A 36 -12.55 -4.03 -0.09
C GLY A 36 -12.43 -5.03 -1.23
N PRO A 37 -13.49 -5.19 -2.05
CA PRO A 37 -13.51 -6.15 -3.15
C PRO A 37 -12.50 -5.80 -4.24
N ASN A 38 -12.18 -6.80 -5.07
CA ASN A 38 -11.43 -6.55 -6.30
C ASN A 38 -12.26 -5.65 -7.23
N GLY A 39 -11.63 -4.63 -7.81
CA GLY A 39 -12.34 -3.59 -8.58
C GLY A 39 -13.09 -2.55 -7.72
N GLY A 40 -13.07 -2.64 -6.38
CA GLY A 40 -13.75 -1.70 -5.49
C GLY A 40 -13.15 -0.29 -5.42
N GLY A 41 -12.03 -0.02 -6.12
CA GLY A 41 -11.42 1.32 -6.17
C GLY A 41 -10.22 1.55 -5.26
N LYS A 42 -9.72 0.53 -4.53
CA LYS A 42 -8.58 0.65 -3.59
C LYS A 42 -7.33 1.27 -4.23
N THR A 43 -6.84 0.67 -5.32
CA THR A 43 -5.67 1.19 -6.05
C THR A 43 -5.97 2.53 -6.73
N THR A 44 -7.23 2.76 -7.13
CA THR A 44 -7.67 4.06 -7.68
C THR A 44 -7.60 5.16 -6.61
N LEU A 45 -8.00 4.88 -5.37
CA LEU A 45 -7.87 5.80 -4.25
C LEU A 45 -6.40 6.18 -4.01
N VAL A 46 -5.51 5.20 -4.00
CA VAL A 46 -4.07 5.46 -3.88
C VAL A 46 -3.54 6.29 -5.06
N LYS A 47 -3.94 5.97 -6.29
CA LYS A 47 -3.55 6.74 -7.48
C LYS A 47 -4.05 8.19 -7.43
N ALA A 48 -5.26 8.44 -6.90
CA ALA A 48 -5.78 9.78 -6.69
C ALA A 48 -4.94 10.53 -5.64
N ILE A 49 -4.63 9.90 -4.49
CA ILE A 49 -3.76 10.45 -3.46
C ILE A 49 -2.36 10.76 -4.01
N LEU A 50 -1.81 9.91 -4.88
CA LEU A 50 -0.51 10.15 -5.53
C LEU A 50 -0.60 11.19 -6.66
N GLY A 51 -1.81 11.58 -7.09
CA GLY A 51 -2.03 12.51 -8.20
C GLY A 51 -1.66 11.94 -9.56
N THR A 52 -1.73 10.62 -9.73
CA THR A 52 -1.39 9.90 -10.97
C THR A 52 -2.61 9.61 -11.85
N VAL A 53 -3.82 9.95 -11.39
CA VAL A 53 -5.07 9.88 -12.15
C VAL A 53 -5.85 11.17 -12.00
N PRO A 54 -6.64 11.58 -13.01
CA PRO A 54 -7.54 12.72 -12.89
C PRO A 54 -8.66 12.41 -11.90
N TYR A 55 -9.08 13.40 -11.12
CA TYR A 55 -10.20 13.31 -10.17
C TYR A 55 -10.98 14.61 -10.16
N THR A 56 -12.22 14.57 -9.67
CA THR A 56 -13.02 15.73 -9.26
C THR A 56 -13.03 15.83 -7.73
N GLY A 57 -13.50 16.97 -7.20
CA GLY A 57 -13.38 17.24 -5.77
C GLY A 57 -12.04 17.86 -5.41
N ARG A 58 -11.59 17.69 -4.16
CA ARG A 58 -10.39 18.34 -3.66
C ARG A 58 -9.53 17.40 -2.82
N ILE A 59 -8.21 17.45 -3.02
CA ILE A 59 -7.23 16.77 -2.18
C ILE A 59 -6.23 17.82 -1.67
N ASP A 60 -6.25 18.06 -0.36
CA ASP A 60 -5.31 18.94 0.31
C ASP A 60 -4.18 18.15 0.96
N TYR A 61 -2.97 18.64 0.82
CA TYR A 61 -1.77 18.04 1.38
C TYR A 61 -1.13 19.01 2.37
N ALA A 62 -0.75 18.51 3.53
CA ALA A 62 -0.03 19.31 4.51
C ALA A 62 1.35 19.74 3.95
N PRO A 63 1.84 20.94 4.33
CA PRO A 63 3.15 21.42 3.87
C PRO A 63 4.31 20.47 4.20
N GLU A 64 4.20 19.72 5.29
CA GLU A 64 5.18 18.74 5.77
C GLU A 64 5.37 17.55 4.82
N LEU A 65 4.40 17.33 3.92
CA LEU A 65 4.52 16.33 2.86
C LEU A 65 5.38 16.79 1.67
N PHE A 66 5.90 18.01 1.71
CA PHE A 66 6.69 18.54 0.61
C PHE A 66 8.15 18.79 1.02
N HIS A 67 9.06 18.45 0.14
CA HIS A 67 10.46 18.85 0.22
C HIS A 67 10.88 19.39 -1.15
N ARG A 68 11.32 20.65 -1.19
CA ARG A 68 11.74 21.34 -2.44
C ARG A 68 10.70 21.26 -3.58
N GLY A 69 9.41 21.27 -3.23
CA GLY A 69 8.30 21.18 -4.18
C GLY A 69 7.85 19.75 -4.55
N GLU A 70 8.59 18.73 -4.11
CA GLU A 70 8.25 17.33 -4.34
C GLU A 70 7.55 16.72 -3.12
N ARG A 71 6.62 15.80 -3.37
CA ARG A 71 5.87 15.12 -2.29
C ARG A 71 6.72 14.05 -1.63
N LEU A 72 6.78 14.07 -0.30
CA LEU A 72 7.42 13.06 0.53
C LEU A 72 6.45 11.90 0.84
N ILE A 73 5.96 11.24 -0.19
CA ILE A 73 5.12 10.05 -0.10
C ILE A 73 5.91 8.88 -0.66
N GLY A 74 6.21 7.91 0.20
CA GLY A 74 6.77 6.64 -0.24
C GLY A 74 5.67 5.74 -0.80
N TYR A 75 5.91 5.14 -1.95
CA TYR A 75 4.95 4.22 -2.56
C TYR A 75 5.61 2.91 -2.98
N MET A 76 5.07 1.82 -2.46
CA MET A 76 5.39 0.46 -2.87
C MET A 76 4.23 -0.09 -3.68
N PRO A 77 4.36 -0.20 -5.02
CA PRO A 77 3.34 -0.76 -5.88
C PRO A 77 3.26 -2.29 -5.72
N GLN A 78 2.16 -2.86 -6.19
CA GLN A 78 2.02 -4.30 -6.33
C GLN A 78 3.13 -4.85 -7.26
N ILE A 79 3.73 -5.99 -6.90
CA ILE A 79 4.87 -6.56 -7.65
C ILE A 79 4.52 -6.87 -9.10
N SER A 80 3.27 -7.29 -9.38
CA SER A 80 2.79 -7.58 -10.72
C SER A 80 2.86 -6.38 -11.68
N ALA A 81 2.93 -5.16 -11.14
CA ALA A 81 3.07 -3.93 -11.92
C ALA A 81 4.53 -3.60 -12.27
N PHE A 82 5.51 -4.39 -11.79
CA PHE A 82 6.93 -4.13 -12.02
C PHE A 82 7.46 -4.94 -13.20
N ASP A 83 8.04 -4.25 -14.19
CA ASP A 83 8.68 -4.91 -15.34
C ASP A 83 10.03 -5.53 -14.94
N ARG A 84 10.08 -6.85 -14.85
CA ARG A 84 11.28 -7.62 -14.51
C ARG A 84 12.30 -7.70 -15.64
N SER A 85 11.93 -7.40 -16.86
CA SER A 85 12.82 -7.46 -18.02
C SER A 85 13.76 -6.24 -18.11
N PHE A 86 13.47 -5.18 -17.37
CA PHE A 86 14.27 -3.97 -17.38
C PHE A 86 15.65 -4.22 -16.71
N PRO A 87 16.78 -3.96 -17.40
CA PRO A 87 18.11 -4.30 -16.91
C PRO A 87 18.62 -3.28 -15.89
N ILE A 88 17.99 -3.23 -14.72
CA ILE A 88 18.34 -2.34 -13.61
C ILE A 88 18.78 -3.16 -12.40
N SER A 89 19.81 -2.72 -11.69
CA SER A 89 20.25 -3.37 -10.45
C SER A 89 19.32 -3.06 -9.26
N VAL A 90 19.36 -3.93 -8.27
CA VAL A 90 18.62 -3.72 -7.00
C VAL A 90 19.00 -2.36 -6.37
N LEU A 91 20.27 -2.01 -6.34
CA LEU A 91 20.74 -0.72 -5.82
C LEU A 91 20.14 0.47 -6.59
N GLU A 92 20.12 0.39 -7.92
CA GLU A 92 19.53 1.46 -8.74
C GLU A 92 18.02 1.58 -8.57
N VAL A 93 17.31 0.46 -8.37
CA VAL A 93 15.89 0.47 -8.00
C VAL A 93 15.70 1.22 -6.69
N VAL A 94 16.48 0.93 -5.66
CA VAL A 94 16.38 1.63 -4.36
C VAL A 94 16.68 3.12 -4.53
N LEU A 95 17.76 3.48 -5.21
CA LEU A 95 18.15 4.87 -5.47
C LEU A 95 17.08 5.65 -6.25
N SER A 96 16.31 4.97 -7.12
CA SER A 96 15.23 5.61 -7.88
C SER A 96 14.15 6.23 -6.97
N GLY A 97 14.02 5.79 -5.71
CA GLY A 97 13.14 6.39 -4.71
C GLY A 97 13.51 7.84 -4.33
N LEU A 98 14.71 8.31 -4.70
CA LEU A 98 15.16 9.68 -4.48
C LEU A 98 14.93 10.61 -5.70
N GLN A 99 14.39 10.11 -6.82
CA GLN A 99 14.26 10.91 -8.04
C GLN A 99 13.41 12.17 -7.84
N GLY A 100 12.30 12.09 -7.11
CA GLY A 100 11.49 13.25 -6.77
C GLY A 100 12.26 14.34 -6.02
N GLN A 101 13.16 13.97 -5.11
CA GLN A 101 13.95 14.91 -4.32
C GLN A 101 15.14 15.51 -5.09
N ARG A 102 15.66 14.79 -6.09
CA ARG A 102 16.90 15.16 -6.81
C ARG A 102 16.65 15.76 -8.19
N GLY A 103 15.48 15.52 -8.77
CA GLY A 103 15.16 15.91 -10.15
C GLY A 103 15.85 15.02 -11.19
N PHE A 104 15.35 15.05 -12.42
CA PHE A 104 15.73 14.13 -13.51
C PHE A 104 17.21 14.20 -13.95
N ARG A 105 17.92 15.29 -13.65
CA ARG A 105 19.32 15.53 -14.08
C ARG A 105 20.36 15.34 -12.96
N HIS A 106 19.96 14.98 -11.75
CA HIS A 106 20.89 14.83 -10.64
C HIS A 106 21.53 13.45 -10.60
N ARG A 107 22.84 13.42 -10.38
CA ARG A 107 23.56 12.19 -10.05
C ARG A 107 23.39 11.87 -8.57
N TYR A 108 23.22 10.60 -8.24
CA TYR A 108 23.18 10.15 -6.84
C TYR A 108 24.53 10.41 -6.16
N THR A 109 24.49 11.01 -4.99
CA THR A 109 25.68 11.33 -4.20
C THR A 109 26.27 10.07 -3.54
N ARG A 110 27.42 10.23 -2.91
CA ARG A 110 28.02 9.15 -2.10
C ARG A 110 27.14 8.81 -0.90
N GLU A 111 26.54 9.82 -0.28
CA GLU A 111 25.60 9.68 0.83
C GLU A 111 24.33 8.93 0.42
N ASP A 112 23.77 9.22 -0.77
CA ASP A 112 22.62 8.51 -1.30
C ASP A 112 22.91 7.01 -1.45
N ARG A 113 24.08 6.69 -2.00
CA ARG A 113 24.52 5.28 -2.18
C ARG A 113 24.79 4.60 -0.86
N ALA A 114 25.39 5.29 0.11
CA ALA A 114 25.62 4.76 1.46
C ALA A 114 24.29 4.46 2.16
N ARG A 115 23.30 5.36 2.07
CA ARG A 115 21.97 5.16 2.62
C ARG A 115 21.24 3.99 1.95
N ALA A 116 21.31 3.88 0.63
CA ALA A 116 20.73 2.74 -0.09
C ALA A 116 21.38 1.41 0.35
N ALA A 117 22.71 1.36 0.47
CA ALA A 117 23.43 0.18 0.93
C ALA A 117 23.04 -0.20 2.37
N GLN A 118 22.91 0.78 3.25
CA GLN A 118 22.47 0.56 4.64
C GLN A 118 21.04 -0.04 4.67
N LEU A 119 20.09 0.51 3.90
CA LEU A 119 18.72 -0.03 3.83
C LEU A 119 18.70 -1.46 3.30
N LEU A 120 19.53 -1.77 2.29
CA LEU A 120 19.65 -3.14 1.76
C LEU A 120 20.21 -4.10 2.81
N ASP A 121 21.14 -3.64 3.65
CA ASP A 121 21.71 -4.42 4.74
C ASP A 121 20.68 -4.67 5.85
N GLU A 122 19.97 -3.63 6.30
CA GLU A 122 18.88 -3.72 7.27
C GLU A 122 17.76 -4.68 6.80
N MET A 123 17.52 -4.77 5.50
CA MET A 123 16.55 -5.71 4.89
C MET A 123 17.14 -7.08 4.55
N GLY A 124 18.43 -7.34 4.87
CA GLY A 124 19.08 -8.63 4.64
C GLY A 124 19.29 -9.00 3.18
N ILE A 125 19.38 -8.01 2.28
CA ILE A 125 19.60 -8.20 0.83
C ILE A 125 20.80 -7.41 0.29
N ALA A 126 21.76 -7.01 1.14
CA ALA A 126 22.95 -6.26 0.73
C ALA A 126 23.77 -6.97 -0.35
N SER A 127 23.88 -8.31 -0.27
CA SER A 127 24.61 -9.13 -1.26
C SER A 127 24.02 -9.07 -2.67
N LEU A 128 22.75 -8.64 -2.80
CA LEU A 128 22.03 -8.55 -4.07
C LEU A 128 22.10 -7.15 -4.70
N ALA A 129 22.81 -6.21 -4.11
CA ALA A 129 22.84 -4.79 -4.54
C ALA A 129 23.15 -4.62 -6.04
N ASN A 130 24.05 -5.43 -6.58
CA ASN A 130 24.45 -5.36 -7.98
C ASN A 130 23.75 -6.39 -8.89
N CYS A 131 22.85 -7.21 -8.32
CA CYS A 131 22.08 -8.17 -9.12
C CYS A 131 20.99 -7.45 -9.93
N PRO A 132 20.69 -7.89 -11.16
CA PRO A 132 19.52 -7.44 -11.89
C PRO A 132 18.24 -7.72 -11.10
N ILE A 133 17.32 -6.76 -11.07
CA ILE A 133 16.06 -6.89 -10.30
C ILE A 133 15.18 -8.06 -10.78
N GLY A 134 15.29 -8.43 -12.05
CA GLY A 134 14.57 -9.55 -12.62
C GLY A 134 15.03 -10.93 -12.15
N GLU A 135 16.26 -11.05 -11.63
CA GLU A 135 16.90 -12.30 -11.24
C GLU A 135 16.67 -12.66 -9.76
N ILE A 136 16.11 -11.75 -8.97
CA ILE A 136 15.87 -11.99 -7.55
C ILE A 136 14.50 -12.59 -7.27
N SER A 137 14.32 -13.26 -6.12
CA SER A 137 13.04 -13.85 -5.72
C SER A 137 11.97 -12.78 -5.44
N GLY A 138 10.69 -13.19 -5.40
CA GLY A 138 9.57 -12.30 -5.10
C GLY A 138 9.73 -11.60 -3.75
N GLY A 139 10.10 -12.32 -2.69
CA GLY A 139 10.32 -11.72 -1.37
C GLY A 139 11.53 -10.76 -1.32
N GLN A 140 12.62 -11.07 -2.07
CA GLN A 140 13.76 -10.17 -2.20
C GLN A 140 13.38 -8.89 -2.97
N MET A 141 12.54 -9.02 -4.00
CA MET A 141 12.02 -7.86 -4.74
C MET A 141 11.15 -6.99 -3.84
N GLN A 142 10.29 -7.57 -2.99
CA GLN A 142 9.49 -6.80 -2.04
C GLN A 142 10.36 -6.00 -1.08
N ARG A 143 11.41 -6.60 -0.53
CA ARG A 143 12.39 -5.90 0.31
C ARG A 143 13.04 -4.74 -0.43
N ALA A 144 13.45 -4.95 -1.69
CA ALA A 144 14.04 -3.89 -2.52
C ALA A 144 13.05 -2.75 -2.80
N LEU A 145 11.77 -3.08 -3.12
CA LEU A 145 10.72 -2.09 -3.35
C LEU A 145 10.35 -1.32 -2.05
N LEU A 146 10.39 -1.98 -0.89
CA LEU A 146 10.22 -1.30 0.39
C LEU A 146 11.39 -0.34 0.66
N CYS A 147 12.66 -0.76 0.46
CA CYS A 147 13.82 0.13 0.54
C CYS A 147 13.65 1.35 -0.38
N ARG A 148 13.21 1.13 -1.63
CA ARG A 148 12.91 2.21 -2.58
C ARG A 148 11.85 3.18 -2.05
N ALA A 149 10.80 2.66 -1.43
CA ALA A 149 9.71 3.49 -0.92
C ALA A 149 10.12 4.35 0.29
N ILE A 150 11.09 3.87 1.12
CA ILE A 150 11.48 4.55 2.37
C ILE A 150 12.79 5.32 2.28
N ILE A 151 13.57 5.21 1.20
CA ILE A 151 14.89 5.85 1.09
C ILE A 151 14.82 7.38 1.19
N SER A 152 13.72 7.97 0.73
CA SER A 152 13.47 9.43 0.78
C SER A 152 13.05 9.94 2.16
N ASP A 153 12.95 9.07 3.17
CA ASP A 153 12.41 9.37 4.50
C ASP A 153 11.02 10.02 4.46
N PRO A 154 10.05 9.33 3.85
CA PRO A 154 8.73 9.90 3.62
C PRO A 154 7.98 10.15 4.95
N LYS A 155 7.00 11.05 4.93
CA LYS A 155 6.06 11.26 6.05
C LYS A 155 4.83 10.37 5.96
N LEU A 156 4.57 9.83 4.77
CA LEU A 156 3.51 8.86 4.50
C LEU A 156 4.07 7.74 3.63
N LEU A 157 3.88 6.51 4.04
CA LEU A 157 4.21 5.30 3.28
C LEU A 157 2.91 4.61 2.85
N ILE A 158 2.75 4.38 1.55
CA ILE A 158 1.63 3.65 0.97
C ILE A 158 2.14 2.34 0.40
N LEU A 159 1.51 1.23 0.79
CA LEU A 159 1.85 -0.13 0.39
C LEU A 159 0.64 -0.77 -0.31
N ASP A 160 0.81 -1.19 -1.55
CA ASP A 160 -0.24 -1.85 -2.33
C ASP A 160 0.00 -3.36 -2.38
N GLU A 161 -0.74 -4.11 -1.55
CA GLU A 161 -0.66 -5.57 -1.39
C GLU A 161 0.77 -6.09 -1.14
N PRO A 162 1.44 -5.63 -0.06
CA PRO A 162 2.86 -5.91 0.17
C PRO A 162 3.17 -7.35 0.56
N THR A 163 2.17 -8.20 0.84
CA THR A 163 2.34 -9.60 1.25
C THR A 163 2.00 -10.60 0.16
N ASN A 164 1.64 -10.14 -1.04
CA ASN A 164 1.38 -11.05 -2.15
C ASN A 164 2.65 -11.80 -2.57
N PHE A 165 2.56 -13.12 -2.74
CA PHE A 165 3.64 -14.00 -3.21
C PHE A 165 4.82 -14.22 -2.24
N VAL A 166 4.62 -14.06 -0.93
CA VAL A 166 5.64 -14.32 0.08
C VAL A 166 5.24 -15.43 1.03
N ASP A 167 6.24 -16.02 1.67
CA ASP A 167 6.05 -16.99 2.73
C ASP A 167 5.71 -16.32 4.08
N ASN A 168 5.15 -17.10 5.01
CA ASN A 168 4.74 -16.62 6.33
C ASN A 168 5.90 -16.00 7.14
N ARG A 169 7.15 -16.46 6.91
CA ARG A 169 8.30 -15.92 7.63
C ARG A 169 8.61 -14.49 7.22
N PHE A 170 8.60 -14.23 5.92
CA PHE A 170 8.81 -12.87 5.41
C PHE A 170 7.67 -11.93 5.81
N GLU A 171 6.44 -12.44 5.83
CA GLU A 171 5.28 -11.66 6.27
C GLU A 171 5.47 -11.14 7.71
N HIS A 172 5.89 -11.98 8.64
CA HIS A 172 6.21 -11.57 10.02
C HIS A 172 7.32 -10.52 10.09
N GLU A 173 8.41 -10.71 9.34
CA GLU A 173 9.51 -9.75 9.28
C GLU A 173 9.06 -8.40 8.71
N LEU A 174 8.22 -8.41 7.68
CA LEU A 174 7.63 -7.20 7.08
C LEU A 174 6.78 -6.44 8.11
N TYR A 175 5.87 -7.12 8.80
CA TYR A 175 5.02 -6.47 9.79
C TYR A 175 5.81 -5.89 10.96
N HIS A 176 6.84 -6.58 11.42
CA HIS A 176 7.75 -6.04 12.43
C HIS A 176 8.43 -4.75 11.93
N THR A 177 8.91 -4.75 10.69
CA THR A 177 9.49 -3.57 10.05
C THR A 177 8.49 -2.43 9.92
N LEU A 178 7.27 -2.71 9.46
CA LEU A 178 6.20 -1.70 9.34
C LEU A 178 5.80 -1.12 10.69
N HIS A 179 5.76 -1.95 11.74
CA HIS A 179 5.50 -1.44 13.10
C HIS A 179 6.59 -0.48 13.56
N ALA A 180 7.87 -0.78 13.31
CA ALA A 180 8.97 0.14 13.63
C ALA A 180 8.88 1.44 12.82
N LEU A 181 8.53 1.37 11.52
CA LEU A 181 8.34 2.53 10.65
C LEU A 181 7.16 3.40 11.09
N SER A 182 6.06 2.80 11.59
CA SER A 182 4.86 3.52 12.04
C SER A 182 5.10 4.45 13.23
N GLN A 183 6.24 4.34 13.90
CA GLN A 183 6.63 5.26 14.99
C GLN A 183 7.10 6.62 14.47
N ARG A 184 7.43 6.74 13.17
CA ARG A 184 8.01 7.95 12.58
C ARG A 184 7.31 8.47 11.33
N MET A 185 6.42 7.68 10.74
CA MET A 185 5.66 8.04 9.54
C MET A 185 4.27 7.41 9.56
N ALA A 186 3.31 8.04 8.91
CA ALA A 186 2.01 7.42 8.66
C ALA A 186 2.16 6.26 7.67
N ILE A 187 1.34 5.21 7.86
CA ILE A 187 1.32 4.05 6.96
C ILE A 187 -0.11 3.80 6.49
N VAL A 188 -0.27 3.64 5.18
CA VAL A 188 -1.50 3.16 4.54
C VAL A 188 -1.17 1.87 3.80
N MET A 189 -1.81 0.77 4.17
CA MET A 189 -1.57 -0.55 3.59
C MET A 189 -2.85 -1.11 2.96
N ILE A 190 -2.81 -1.43 1.66
CA ILE A 190 -3.89 -2.17 1.01
C ILE A 190 -3.65 -3.66 1.21
N SER A 191 -4.68 -4.39 1.60
CA SER A 191 -4.68 -5.85 1.65
C SER A 191 -6.06 -6.39 1.31
N HIS A 192 -6.07 -7.57 0.73
CA HIS A 192 -7.28 -8.38 0.58
C HIS A 192 -7.46 -9.37 1.74
N ASP A 193 -6.45 -9.57 2.59
CA ASP A 193 -6.51 -10.42 3.78
C ASP A 193 -6.84 -9.58 5.02
N VAL A 194 -8.13 -9.59 5.39
CA VAL A 194 -8.64 -8.86 6.56
C VAL A 194 -8.13 -9.45 7.86
N GLY A 195 -7.96 -10.78 7.92
CA GLY A 195 -7.50 -11.48 9.12
C GLY A 195 -6.08 -11.07 9.52
N THR A 196 -5.21 -10.91 8.55
CA THR A 196 -3.83 -10.53 8.78
C THR A 196 -3.68 -9.01 8.99
N ILE A 197 -4.34 -8.19 8.16
CA ILE A 197 -4.20 -6.73 8.26
C ILE A 197 -4.73 -6.20 9.59
N SER A 198 -5.85 -6.75 10.11
CA SER A 198 -6.46 -6.32 11.37
C SER A 198 -5.54 -6.48 12.60
N ARG A 199 -4.52 -7.33 12.53
CA ARG A 199 -3.55 -7.51 13.63
C ARG A 199 -2.45 -6.45 13.66
N VAL A 200 -2.26 -5.74 12.56
CA VAL A 200 -1.12 -4.85 12.34
C VAL A 200 -1.53 -3.38 12.35
N VAL A 201 -2.70 -3.08 11.80
CA VAL A 201 -3.19 -1.71 11.66
C VAL A 201 -3.94 -1.23 12.89
N LYS A 202 -4.02 0.08 13.06
CA LYS A 202 -4.82 0.72 14.12
C LYS A 202 -6.28 0.90 13.70
N GLU A 203 -6.53 1.19 12.43
CA GLU A 203 -7.83 1.50 11.87
C GLU A 203 -7.99 0.88 10.48
N ILE A 204 -9.23 0.64 10.10
CA ILE A 204 -9.56 0.05 8.81
C ILE A 204 -10.44 1.00 8.00
N VAL A 205 -10.14 1.09 6.71
CA VAL A 205 -10.91 1.83 5.71
C VAL A 205 -11.45 0.84 4.69
N CYS A 206 -12.77 0.74 4.62
CA CYS A 206 -13.46 -0.06 3.60
C CYS A 206 -13.66 0.77 2.33
N VAL A 207 -13.24 0.23 1.17
CA VAL A 207 -13.37 0.88 -0.13
C VAL A 207 -14.16 0.00 -1.09
N ASN A 208 -15.34 0.49 -1.49
CA ASN A 208 -16.17 -0.09 -2.53
C ASN A 208 -16.91 1.03 -3.28
N ARG A 209 -16.21 1.71 -4.19
CA ARG A 209 -16.56 2.98 -4.87
C ARG A 209 -16.74 4.16 -3.90
N THR A 210 -17.31 3.93 -2.74
CA THR A 210 -17.35 4.85 -1.60
C THR A 210 -16.32 4.43 -0.56
N VAL A 211 -16.04 5.29 0.41
CA VAL A 211 -15.04 5.05 1.44
C VAL A 211 -15.68 5.21 2.82
N HIS A 212 -15.43 4.23 3.69
CA HIS A 212 -15.89 4.26 5.08
C HIS A 212 -14.74 3.96 6.02
N ARG A 213 -14.41 4.89 6.92
CA ARG A 213 -13.35 4.73 7.93
C ARG A 213 -13.95 4.16 9.22
N HIS A 214 -13.37 3.09 9.70
CA HIS A 214 -13.65 2.50 11.00
C HIS A 214 -12.51 2.86 11.95
N HIS A 215 -12.81 3.58 13.05
CA HIS A 215 -11.84 3.95 14.08
C HIS A 215 -11.50 2.75 14.98
N SER A 216 -11.32 1.59 14.36
CA SER A 216 -10.97 0.32 15.00
C SER A 216 -10.32 -0.60 13.95
N ASN A 217 -9.49 -1.51 14.42
CA ASN A 217 -8.97 -2.64 13.63
C ASN A 217 -9.90 -3.87 13.66
N VAL A 218 -10.99 -3.80 14.40
CA VAL A 218 -12.03 -4.85 14.47
C VAL A 218 -13.25 -4.40 13.69
N ILE A 219 -13.64 -5.18 12.69
CA ILE A 219 -14.86 -4.94 11.90
C ILE A 219 -15.85 -6.03 12.25
N THR A 220 -17.10 -5.64 12.59
CA THR A 220 -18.20 -6.58 12.83
C THR A 220 -18.85 -6.99 11.50
N ALA A 221 -19.48 -8.19 11.48
CA ALA A 221 -20.22 -8.65 10.31
C ALA A 221 -21.33 -7.66 9.91
N GLU A 222 -22.03 -7.07 10.89
CA GLU A 222 -23.07 -6.06 10.69
C GLU A 222 -22.52 -4.80 10.01
N GLN A 223 -21.30 -4.36 10.35
CA GLN A 223 -20.64 -3.22 9.68
C GLN A 223 -20.29 -3.55 8.22
N LEU A 224 -19.85 -4.76 7.93
CA LEU A 224 -19.55 -5.19 6.55
C LEU A 224 -20.81 -5.22 5.67
N GLU A 225 -21.93 -5.70 6.21
CA GLU A 225 -23.23 -5.72 5.52
C GLU A 225 -23.74 -4.29 5.26
N ASN A 226 -23.71 -3.41 6.24
CA ASN A 226 -24.18 -2.03 6.13
C ASN A 226 -23.41 -1.22 5.09
N TYR A 227 -22.13 -1.53 4.86
CA TYR A 227 -21.30 -0.84 3.86
C TYR A 227 -21.22 -1.56 2.51
N ASN A 228 -22.10 -2.55 2.29
CA ASN A 228 -22.13 -3.37 1.08
C ASN A 228 -20.72 -3.90 0.72
N CYS A 229 -19.95 -4.26 1.75
CA CYS A 229 -18.62 -4.83 1.61
C CYS A 229 -18.80 -6.36 1.48
N PRO A 230 -18.53 -6.96 0.31
CA PRO A 230 -18.80 -8.38 0.05
C PRO A 230 -17.79 -9.32 0.74
N ILE A 231 -17.25 -8.90 1.88
CA ILE A 231 -16.32 -9.68 2.69
C ILE A 231 -17.13 -10.34 3.80
N GLN A 232 -17.23 -11.68 3.79
CA GLN A 232 -17.76 -12.45 4.91
C GLN A 232 -16.62 -12.82 5.86
N LEU A 233 -16.75 -12.41 7.12
CA LEU A 233 -15.87 -12.86 8.20
C LEU A 233 -16.43 -14.18 8.74
N LEU A 234 -15.80 -15.30 8.44
CA LEU A 234 -16.05 -16.55 9.13
C LEU A 234 -15.10 -16.67 10.32
N SER A 235 -15.64 -16.51 11.52
CA SER A 235 -14.89 -16.76 12.75
C SER A 235 -15.09 -18.19 13.21
N HIS A 236 -14.11 -19.04 12.97
CA HIS A 236 -14.00 -20.34 13.64
C HIS A 236 -12.90 -20.23 14.70
N GLY A 237 -13.25 -19.81 15.93
CA GLY A 237 -12.31 -19.59 17.02
C GLY A 237 -11.79 -18.14 17.12
N PRO A 238 -10.71 -17.89 17.86
CA PRO A 238 -10.20 -16.54 18.13
C PRO A 238 -9.54 -15.83 16.93
N ILE A 239 -9.54 -16.47 15.75
CA ILE A 239 -8.94 -15.94 14.53
C ILE A 239 -10.03 -15.88 13.44
N PRO A 240 -10.44 -14.68 12.99
CA PRO A 240 -11.33 -14.56 11.85
C PRO A 240 -10.60 -14.93 10.55
N HIS A 241 -11.22 -15.80 9.74
CA HIS A 241 -10.79 -16.10 8.38
C HIS A 241 -11.72 -15.41 7.38
N THR A 242 -11.16 -14.91 6.28
CA THR A 242 -11.93 -14.25 5.23
C THR A 242 -12.39 -15.29 4.21
N VAL A 243 -13.68 -15.33 3.90
CA VAL A 243 -14.22 -16.08 2.77
C VAL A 243 -14.96 -15.14 1.86
N LEU A 244 -14.69 -15.21 0.56
CA LEU A 244 -15.45 -14.47 -0.44
C LEU A 244 -16.89 -15.01 -0.46
N ALA A 245 -17.88 -14.13 -0.38
CA ALA A 245 -19.28 -14.50 -0.53
C ALA A 245 -19.51 -15.11 -1.91
N HIS A 246 -20.23 -16.24 -1.95
CA HIS A 246 -20.66 -16.85 -3.21
C HIS A 246 -21.53 -15.87 -4.01
N HIS A 247 -21.22 -15.71 -5.30
CA HIS A 247 -22.16 -15.11 -6.23
C HIS A 247 -23.39 -16.04 -6.36
N PRO A 248 -24.61 -15.50 -6.26
CA PRO A 248 -25.80 -16.28 -6.58
C PRO A 248 -25.85 -16.47 -8.10
N GLY A 249 -25.32 -17.57 -8.63
CA GLY A 249 -25.29 -17.82 -10.06
C GLY A 249 -24.70 -19.14 -10.52
N ASP A 250 -23.91 -19.83 -9.72
CA ASP A 250 -23.34 -21.12 -10.12
C ASP A 250 -24.05 -22.26 -9.41
N GLY A 251 -25.09 -22.75 -10.12
CA GLY A 251 -25.69 -24.03 -9.82
C GLY A 251 -24.81 -25.18 -10.35
N CYS A 252 -24.84 -26.27 -9.60
CA CYS A 252 -24.45 -27.62 -9.95
C CYS A 252 -22.97 -27.96 -10.15
N CYS A 253 -22.45 -28.77 -9.27
CA CYS A 253 -22.05 -30.12 -9.62
C CYS A 253 -22.09 -31.00 -8.37
N ASP A 254 -23.18 -31.76 -8.24
CA ASP A 254 -23.22 -33.02 -7.51
C ASP A 254 -22.29 -33.99 -8.23
N HIS A 255 -21.30 -34.52 -7.55
CA HIS A 255 -20.69 -35.81 -7.88
C HIS A 255 -20.46 -36.60 -6.60
N GLU A 256 -21.01 -37.80 -6.66
CA GLU A 256 -20.93 -38.93 -5.74
C GLU A 256 -19.53 -39.25 -5.21
#